data_fd83c2545d865072efd66b0645b5bc83
#
_entry.id   fd83c2545d865072efd66b0645b5bc83
#
_cell.length_a   1.000
_cell.length_b   1.000
_cell.length_c   1.000
_cell.angle_alpha   90.00
_cell.angle_beta   90.00
_cell.angle_gamma   90.00
#
_symmetry.space_group_name_H-M   'P 1'
#
loop_
_entity.id
_entity.type
_entity.pdbx_description
1 polymer ?
#
loop_
_entity_poly.entity_id
_entity_poly.type
_entity_poly.pdbx_seq_one_letter_code
_entity_poly.pdbx_strand_id
1 'polypeptide(L)'
;MSDNHEFIIPVGNPVKKFPSGLQELYLDVCENGQPPICHQRLTENNLEWLIRKIHKRKTLGASLSCPDRNEDYFEIEVNPSWIAFEYVVNNGMEDEAFYSSFNLAYLDSDEESNTGTIYGSFMQLRYTMQDPKLAAKCVEYFARTGELYPGAA
;
A
#
# COMPACT_ATOMS: atom_id res chain seq x y z
N MET A 1 4.11 -15.58 19.06
CA MET A 1 3.95 -14.35 18.31
C MET A 1 2.47 -14.07 18.10
N SER A 2 2.00 -12.97 18.61
CA SER A 2 0.59 -12.67 18.40
C SER A 2 0.37 -12.37 16.92
N ASP A 3 -0.63 -12.98 16.39
CA ASP A 3 -0.97 -12.79 14.99
C ASP A 3 -2.04 -11.72 14.88
N ASN A 4 -1.61 -10.46 14.98
CA ASN A 4 -2.49 -9.31 14.85
C ASN A 4 -2.65 -8.87 13.39
N HIS A 5 -2.54 -9.83 12.47
CA HIS A 5 -2.60 -9.55 11.05
C HIS A 5 -4.06 -9.52 10.58
N GLU A 6 -4.52 -8.34 10.21
CA GLU A 6 -5.84 -8.16 9.62
C GLU A 6 -5.72 -7.81 8.15
N PHE A 7 -6.75 -8.10 7.38
CA PHE A 7 -6.72 -7.89 5.93
C PHE A 7 -7.47 -6.64 5.54
N ILE A 8 -6.91 -5.92 4.58
CA ILE A 8 -7.61 -4.86 3.88
C ILE A 8 -8.55 -5.55 2.89
N ILE A 9 -9.79 -5.79 3.32
CA ILE A 9 -10.79 -6.39 2.46
C ILE A 9 -11.53 -5.27 1.75
N PRO A 10 -11.42 -5.18 0.42
CA PRO A 10 -12.14 -4.15 -0.30
C PRO A 10 -13.61 -4.51 -0.39
N VAL A 11 -14.42 -4.02 0.55
CA VAL A 11 -15.86 -4.27 0.58
C VAL A 11 -16.63 -2.96 0.68
N GLY A 12 -17.83 -2.94 0.16
CA GLY A 12 -18.73 -1.80 0.23
C GLY A 12 -18.85 -1.04 -1.08
N ASN A 13 -19.42 0.14 -1.00
CA ASN A 13 -19.67 0.96 -2.19
C ASN A 13 -18.41 1.76 -2.55
N PRO A 14 -18.02 1.81 -3.83
CA PRO A 14 -16.90 2.62 -4.26
C PRO A 14 -17.06 4.09 -3.88
N VAL A 15 -15.98 4.71 -3.44
CA VAL A 15 -15.98 6.13 -3.15
C VAL A 15 -15.99 6.89 -4.48
N LYS A 16 -17.03 7.70 -4.71
CA LYS A 16 -17.19 8.41 -5.98
C LYS A 16 -16.39 9.70 -6.04
N LYS A 17 -16.15 10.33 -4.90
CA LYS A 17 -15.43 11.60 -4.84
C LYS A 17 -14.48 11.56 -3.65
N PHE A 18 -13.20 11.83 -3.94
CA PHE A 18 -12.18 11.90 -2.91
C PHE A 18 -12.05 13.31 -2.35
N PRO A 19 -11.67 13.47 -1.07
CA PRO A 19 -11.33 14.77 -0.53
C PRO A 19 -10.23 15.45 -1.35
N SER A 20 -10.23 16.77 -1.38
CA SER A 20 -9.27 17.53 -2.19
C SER A 20 -7.93 17.76 -1.49
N GLY A 21 -7.86 17.61 -0.17
CA GLY A 21 -6.63 17.85 0.58
C GLY A 21 -5.77 16.60 0.70
N LEU A 22 -4.57 16.78 1.25
CA LEU A 22 -3.68 15.68 1.61
C LEU A 22 -3.46 15.68 3.11
N GLN A 23 -3.30 14.50 3.68
CA GLN A 23 -2.80 14.35 5.04
C GLN A 23 -1.31 14.73 5.08
N GLU A 24 -0.83 15.10 6.25
CA GLU A 24 0.60 15.31 6.45
C GLU A 24 1.29 13.95 6.54
N LEU A 25 1.85 13.52 5.43
CA LEU A 25 2.51 12.23 5.30
C LEU A 25 3.89 12.42 4.69
N TYR A 26 4.78 11.47 4.96
CA TYR A 26 6.11 11.44 4.38
C TYR A 26 6.25 10.23 3.47
N LEU A 27 6.82 10.45 2.31
CA LEU A 27 6.99 9.48 1.24
C LEU A 27 8.42 8.97 1.21
N ASP A 28 8.56 7.65 1.21
CA ASP A 28 9.82 6.96 0.93
C ASP A 28 9.59 6.06 -0.28
N VAL A 29 10.53 6.01 -1.21
CA VAL A 29 10.45 5.16 -2.39
C VAL A 29 11.79 4.53 -2.70
N CYS A 30 11.75 3.24 -3.03
CA CYS A 30 12.90 2.49 -3.52
C CYS A 30 12.51 1.88 -4.88
N GLU A 31 13.28 2.22 -5.91
CA GLU A 31 13.08 1.70 -7.26
C GLU A 31 14.44 1.41 -7.90
N ASN A 32 14.60 0.23 -8.51
CA ASN A 32 15.88 -0.15 -9.14
C ASN A 32 16.27 0.83 -10.23
N GLY A 33 17.53 1.24 -10.22
CA GLY A 33 18.06 2.14 -11.23
C GLY A 33 17.70 3.60 -11.04
N GLN A 34 17.00 3.95 -9.96
CA GLN A 34 16.61 5.31 -9.64
C GLN A 34 17.13 5.71 -8.28
N PRO A 35 17.46 7.01 -8.08
CA PRO A 35 17.78 7.49 -6.75
C PRO A 35 16.59 7.29 -5.80
N PRO A 36 16.84 6.85 -4.55
CA PRO A 36 15.74 6.67 -3.62
C PRO A 36 15.15 8.02 -3.19
N ILE A 37 13.84 8.02 -2.92
CA ILE A 37 13.19 9.14 -2.25
C ILE A 37 13.19 8.80 -0.77
N CYS A 38 13.74 9.70 0.04
CA CYS A 38 13.89 9.47 1.47
C CYS A 38 13.14 10.52 2.28
N HIS A 39 12.07 10.08 2.93
CA HIS A 39 11.32 10.87 3.90
C HIS A 39 10.96 12.29 3.41
N GLN A 40 10.38 12.37 2.22
CA GLN A 40 9.93 13.62 1.64
C GLN A 40 8.45 13.84 1.93
N ARG A 41 8.10 15.09 2.26
CA ARG A 41 6.70 15.43 2.48
C ARG A 41 5.87 15.12 1.24
N LEU A 42 4.73 14.47 1.43
CA LEU A 42 3.82 14.13 0.33
C LEU A 42 3.21 15.41 -0.25
N THR A 43 3.29 15.55 -1.57
CA THR A 43 2.69 16.64 -2.32
C THR A 43 1.78 16.08 -3.40
N GLU A 44 0.91 16.92 -3.98
CA GLU A 44 0.08 16.50 -5.10
C GLU A 44 0.92 15.96 -6.26
N ASN A 45 2.05 16.59 -6.52
CA ASN A 45 2.92 16.18 -7.62
C ASN A 45 3.54 14.81 -7.39
N ASN A 46 4.08 14.54 -6.21
CA ASN A 46 4.69 13.23 -5.98
C ASN A 46 3.64 12.13 -5.76
N LEU A 47 2.44 12.45 -5.29
CA LEU A 47 1.33 11.52 -5.27
C LEU A 47 0.93 11.12 -6.69
N GLU A 48 0.77 12.10 -7.59
CA GLU A 48 0.46 11.84 -8.99
C GLU A 48 1.54 10.98 -9.66
N TRP A 49 2.80 11.28 -9.37
CA TRP A 49 3.93 10.49 -9.86
C TRP A 49 3.84 9.04 -9.39
N LEU A 50 3.55 8.81 -8.11
CA LEU A 50 3.41 7.47 -7.55
C LEU A 50 2.26 6.71 -8.19
N ILE A 51 1.11 7.38 -8.36
CA ILE A 51 -0.06 6.78 -9.01
C ILE A 51 0.26 6.37 -10.44
N ARG A 52 0.99 7.19 -11.19
CA ARG A 52 1.43 6.81 -12.54
C ARG A 52 2.32 5.58 -12.55
N LYS A 53 3.23 5.46 -11.58
CA LYS A 53 4.08 4.26 -11.44
C LYS A 53 3.25 3.02 -11.16
N ILE A 54 2.21 3.14 -10.34
CA ILE A 54 1.29 2.04 -10.05
C ILE A 54 0.57 1.61 -11.33
N HIS A 55 0.02 2.55 -12.09
CA HIS A 55 -0.65 2.24 -13.36
C HIS A 55 0.27 1.55 -14.36
N LYS A 56 1.53 1.92 -14.39
CA LYS A 56 2.54 1.32 -15.27
C LYS A 56 3.11 0.02 -14.73
N ARG A 57 2.72 -0.39 -13.53
CA ARG A 57 3.20 -1.60 -12.85
C ARG A 57 4.73 -1.65 -12.76
N LYS A 58 5.35 -0.53 -12.44
CA LYS A 58 6.79 -0.47 -12.23
C LYS A 58 7.16 -1.15 -10.92
N THR A 59 8.22 -1.95 -10.93
CA THR A 59 8.70 -2.61 -9.72
C THR A 59 9.27 -1.57 -8.77
N LEU A 60 8.60 -1.35 -7.64
CA LEU A 60 9.07 -0.43 -6.60
C LEU A 60 8.46 -0.78 -5.26
N GLY A 61 9.11 -0.29 -4.20
CA GLY A 61 8.56 -0.26 -2.86
C GLY A 61 8.40 1.18 -2.44
N ALA A 62 7.28 1.51 -1.81
CA ALA A 62 7.03 2.85 -1.30
C ALA A 62 6.37 2.77 0.07
N SER A 63 6.49 3.83 0.86
CA SER A 63 5.73 3.93 2.10
C SER A 63 5.27 5.35 2.33
N LEU A 64 4.08 5.47 2.92
CA LEU A 64 3.52 6.73 3.40
C LEU A 64 3.45 6.64 4.92
N SER A 65 4.25 7.44 5.62
CA SER A 65 4.29 7.41 7.08
C SER A 65 3.58 8.61 7.69
N CYS A 66 2.98 8.37 8.85
CA CYS A 66 2.16 9.35 9.56
C CYS A 66 2.92 9.83 10.80
N PRO A 67 3.61 10.98 10.76
CA PRO A 67 4.43 11.43 11.89
C PRO A 67 3.61 11.70 13.15
N ASP A 68 2.33 12.07 13.01
CA ASP A 68 1.46 12.41 14.13
C ASP A 68 0.78 11.21 14.76
N ARG A 69 1.01 9.99 14.25
CA ARG A 69 0.35 8.77 14.72
C ARG A 69 1.35 7.65 14.96
N ASN A 70 2.33 7.91 15.86
CA ASN A 70 3.37 6.93 16.23
C ASN A 70 4.11 6.35 15.02
N GLU A 71 4.25 7.15 13.97
CA GLU A 71 4.87 6.74 12.71
C GLU A 71 4.18 5.54 12.06
N ASP A 72 2.86 5.42 12.21
CA ASP A 72 2.10 4.45 11.43
C ASP A 72 2.43 4.62 9.96
N TYR A 73 2.53 3.52 9.23
CA TYR A 73 2.90 3.62 7.82
C TYR A 73 2.09 2.67 6.94
N PHE A 74 1.85 3.13 5.74
CA PHE A 74 1.18 2.40 4.67
C PHE A 74 2.22 2.02 3.63
N GLU A 75 2.54 0.74 3.58
CA GLU A 75 3.56 0.22 2.67
C GLU A 75 2.93 -0.27 1.37
N ILE A 76 3.59 0.04 0.27
CA ILE A 76 3.11 -0.25 -1.08
C ILE A 76 4.22 -1.01 -1.81
N GLU A 77 3.90 -2.22 -2.26
CA GLU A 77 4.78 -3.01 -3.12
C GLU A 77 4.14 -3.12 -4.49
N VAL A 78 4.84 -2.70 -5.52
CA VAL A 78 4.36 -2.77 -6.90
C VAL A 78 5.28 -3.68 -7.71
N ASN A 79 4.67 -4.51 -8.53
CA ASN A 79 5.35 -5.47 -9.37
C ASN A 79 4.55 -5.60 -10.67
N PRO A 80 5.15 -5.99 -11.80
CA PRO A 80 4.39 -6.14 -13.05
C PRO A 80 3.20 -7.10 -12.96
N SER A 81 3.23 -8.06 -12.02
CA SER A 81 2.20 -9.09 -11.92
C SER A 81 1.23 -8.88 -10.76
N TRP A 82 1.57 -8.05 -9.78
CA TRP A 82 0.75 -7.88 -8.60
C TRP A 82 1.11 -6.60 -7.85
N ILE A 83 0.19 -6.17 -6.97
CA ILE A 83 0.40 -5.03 -6.07
C ILE A 83 -0.02 -5.51 -4.67
N ALA A 84 0.70 -5.11 -3.65
CA ALA A 84 0.38 -5.46 -2.28
C ALA A 84 0.53 -4.25 -1.36
N PHE A 85 -0.34 -4.19 -0.36
CA PHE A 85 -0.30 -3.15 0.67
C PHE A 85 -0.17 -3.77 2.04
N GLU A 86 0.49 -3.04 2.94
CA GLU A 86 0.47 -3.34 4.35
C GLU A 86 0.37 -2.03 5.14
N TYR A 87 -0.60 -1.94 6.02
CA TYR A 87 -0.74 -0.80 6.91
C TYR A 87 -0.35 -1.25 8.32
N VAL A 88 0.66 -0.62 8.88
CA VAL A 88 1.19 -0.95 10.20
C VAL A 88 0.87 0.18 11.15
N VAL A 89 0.15 -0.14 12.23
CA VAL A 89 -0.20 0.83 13.27
C VAL A 89 0.51 0.46 14.57
N ASN A 90 0.92 1.48 15.31
CA ASN A 90 1.59 1.34 16.60
C ASN A 90 2.81 0.42 16.55
N ASN A 91 3.62 0.57 15.48
CA ASN A 91 4.79 -0.25 15.23
C ASN A 91 5.73 -0.28 16.43
N GLY A 92 6.04 -1.49 16.91
CA GLY A 92 6.91 -1.69 18.07
C GLY A 92 6.24 -1.49 19.42
N MET A 93 4.94 -1.20 19.47
CA MET A 93 4.17 -1.02 20.69
C MET A 93 3.35 -2.26 21.01
N GLU A 94 2.78 -2.34 22.24
CA GLU A 94 2.01 -3.51 22.65
C GLU A 94 0.77 -3.75 21.80
N ASP A 95 0.15 -2.67 21.29
CA ASP A 95 -1.04 -2.75 20.47
C ASP A 95 -0.73 -2.63 18.97
N GLU A 96 0.45 -3.07 18.58
CA GLU A 96 0.83 -3.13 17.17
C GLU A 96 -0.16 -3.99 16.37
N ALA A 97 -0.61 -3.47 15.23
CA ALA A 97 -1.53 -4.17 14.35
C ALA A 97 -1.09 -4.03 12.89
N PHE A 98 -1.38 -5.07 12.11
CA PHE A 98 -1.02 -5.15 10.70
C PHE A 98 -2.28 -5.40 9.88
N TYR A 99 -2.45 -4.62 8.82
CA TYR A 99 -3.55 -4.76 7.86
C TYR A 99 -2.95 -4.97 6.48
N SER A 100 -3.30 -6.06 5.82
CA SER A 100 -2.75 -6.39 4.51
C SER A 100 -3.80 -6.37 3.43
N SER A 101 -3.40 -6.11 2.20
CA SER A 101 -4.26 -6.34 1.04
C SER A 101 -4.61 -7.83 0.96
N PHE A 102 -5.68 -8.14 0.25
CA PHE A 102 -6.24 -9.48 0.28
C PHE A 102 -6.82 -9.84 -1.08
N ASN A 103 -6.56 -11.06 -1.52
CA ASN A 103 -7.04 -11.54 -2.79
C ASN A 103 -7.97 -12.74 -2.56
N LEU A 104 -9.26 -12.56 -2.80
CA LEU A 104 -10.27 -13.59 -2.58
C LEU A 104 -10.03 -14.85 -3.42
N ALA A 105 -9.40 -14.71 -4.58
CA ALA A 105 -9.09 -15.85 -5.45
C ALA A 105 -8.08 -16.82 -4.83
N TYR A 106 -7.30 -16.35 -3.85
CA TYR A 106 -6.23 -17.13 -3.22
C TYR A 106 -6.43 -17.25 -1.70
N LEU A 107 -7.66 -17.10 -1.22
CA LEU A 107 -7.99 -17.06 0.22
C LEU A 107 -7.39 -18.21 1.01
N ASP A 108 -7.52 -19.43 0.51
CA ASP A 108 -7.07 -20.64 1.19
C ASP A 108 -5.79 -21.22 0.57
N SER A 109 -5.03 -20.41 -0.16
CA SER A 109 -3.85 -20.85 -0.87
C SER A 109 -2.58 -20.31 -0.22
N ASP A 110 -1.56 -21.14 -0.16
CA ASP A 110 -0.20 -20.75 0.23
C ASP A 110 0.66 -20.43 -0.99
N GLU A 111 0.04 -20.34 -2.18
CA GLU A 111 0.77 -20.10 -3.41
C GLU A 111 1.52 -18.79 -3.35
N GLU A 112 2.79 -18.84 -3.79
CA GLU A 112 3.65 -17.66 -3.86
C GLU A 112 3.68 -17.08 -5.28
N SER A 113 4.00 -15.79 -5.38
CA SER A 113 4.16 -15.14 -6.66
C SER A 113 5.39 -15.69 -7.41
N ASN A 114 5.35 -15.63 -8.74
CA ASN A 114 6.49 -16.00 -9.59
C ASN A 114 7.55 -14.89 -9.65
N THR A 115 7.21 -13.71 -9.18
CA THR A 115 8.08 -12.53 -9.20
C THR A 115 8.18 -11.97 -7.78
N GLY A 116 9.36 -11.49 -7.41
CA GLY A 116 9.61 -10.99 -6.08
C GLY A 116 9.27 -9.51 -5.90
N THR A 117 9.34 -9.05 -4.66
CA THR A 117 9.35 -7.64 -4.33
C THR A 117 10.60 -6.98 -4.88
N ILE A 118 10.71 -5.67 -4.75
CA ILE A 118 11.94 -4.95 -5.11
C ILE A 118 13.17 -5.46 -4.35
N TYR A 119 12.95 -6.07 -3.18
CA TYR A 119 14.02 -6.65 -2.36
C TYR A 119 14.27 -8.13 -2.66
N GLY A 120 13.61 -8.70 -3.68
CA GLY A 120 13.78 -10.09 -4.06
C GLY A 120 12.96 -11.10 -3.28
N SER A 121 12.16 -10.67 -2.32
CA SER A 121 11.30 -11.56 -1.54
C SER A 121 10.04 -11.90 -2.32
N PHE A 122 9.61 -13.18 -2.26
CA PHE A 122 8.35 -13.58 -2.87
C PHE A 122 7.18 -13.23 -1.95
N MET A 123 6.03 -12.97 -2.58
CA MET A 123 4.80 -12.60 -1.88
C MET A 123 3.78 -13.71 -2.01
N GLN A 124 3.08 -14.04 -0.93
CA GLN A 124 1.94 -14.94 -1.03
C GLN A 124 0.82 -14.27 -1.80
N LEU A 125 0.27 -14.96 -2.80
CA LEU A 125 -0.72 -14.38 -3.69
C LEU A 125 -1.99 -13.93 -2.97
N ARG A 126 -2.31 -14.54 -1.84
CA ARG A 126 -3.48 -14.13 -1.04
C ARG A 126 -3.39 -12.70 -0.49
N TYR A 127 -2.20 -12.12 -0.45
CA TYR A 127 -1.98 -10.74 0.01
C TYR A 127 -1.81 -9.75 -1.12
N THR A 128 -2.08 -10.16 -2.36
CA THR A 128 -1.87 -9.30 -3.53
C THR A 128 -3.18 -8.90 -4.17
N MET A 129 -3.14 -7.83 -4.93
CA MET A 129 -4.21 -7.47 -5.86
C MET A 129 -3.61 -7.25 -7.24
N GLN A 130 -4.42 -7.32 -8.28
CA GLN A 130 -3.94 -7.27 -9.65
C GLN A 130 -4.47 -6.07 -10.43
N ASP A 131 -5.50 -5.40 -9.94
CA ASP A 131 -6.05 -4.24 -10.61
C ASP A 131 -5.31 -2.96 -10.21
N PRO A 132 -4.51 -2.38 -11.11
CA PRO A 132 -3.77 -1.16 -10.78
C PRO A 132 -4.69 0.05 -10.59
N LYS A 133 -5.87 0.07 -11.17
CA LYS A 133 -6.83 1.16 -10.96
C LYS A 133 -7.34 1.16 -9.53
N LEU A 134 -7.68 -0.03 -9.02
CA LEU A 134 -8.10 -0.19 -7.64
C LEU A 134 -6.96 0.15 -6.69
N ALA A 135 -5.75 -0.32 -6.99
CA ALA A 135 -4.57 -0.03 -6.18
C ALA A 135 -4.33 1.48 -6.09
N ALA A 136 -4.42 2.19 -7.23
CA ALA A 136 -4.25 3.63 -7.24
C ALA A 136 -5.29 4.35 -6.38
N LYS A 137 -6.55 3.89 -6.41
CA LYS A 137 -7.60 4.44 -5.54
C LYS A 137 -7.30 4.24 -4.05
N CYS A 138 -6.80 3.07 -3.69
CA CYS A 138 -6.43 2.77 -2.30
C CYS A 138 -5.32 3.72 -1.82
N VAL A 139 -4.31 3.95 -2.65
CA VAL A 139 -3.20 4.83 -2.32
C VAL A 139 -3.68 6.28 -2.20
N GLU A 140 -4.45 6.75 -3.17
CA GLU A 140 -4.96 8.12 -3.14
C GLU A 140 -5.88 8.36 -1.94
N TYR A 141 -6.76 7.42 -1.64
CA TYR A 141 -7.67 7.56 -0.50
C TYR A 141 -6.90 7.65 0.81
N PHE A 142 -5.90 6.79 0.99
CA PHE A 142 -5.05 6.86 2.17
C PHE A 142 -4.30 8.20 2.24
N ALA A 143 -3.76 8.65 1.13
CA ALA A 143 -3.03 9.93 1.06
C ALA A 143 -3.92 11.12 1.46
N ARG A 144 -5.20 11.06 1.16
CA ARG A 144 -6.12 12.17 1.41
C ARG A 144 -6.87 12.08 2.74
N THR A 145 -7.02 10.89 3.29
CA THR A 145 -7.83 10.68 4.50
C THR A 145 -7.05 10.09 5.67
N GLY A 146 -5.94 9.42 5.40
CA GLY A 146 -5.22 8.65 6.42
C GLY A 146 -5.92 7.35 6.78
N GLU A 147 -6.92 6.93 6.01
CA GLU A 147 -7.72 5.73 6.27
C GLU A 147 -7.65 4.76 5.11
N LEU A 148 -7.95 3.49 5.39
CA LEU A 148 -8.00 2.45 4.38
C LEU A 148 -9.25 2.63 3.49
N TYR A 149 -9.10 2.36 2.20
CA TYR A 149 -10.17 2.56 1.22
C TYR A 149 -11.31 1.56 1.45
N PRO A 150 -12.55 2.04 1.72
CA PRO A 150 -13.66 1.14 2.07
C PRO A 150 -14.42 0.59 0.86
N GLY A 151 -14.21 1.15 -0.32
CA GLY A 151 -15.06 0.87 -1.47
C GLY A 151 -14.50 -0.14 -2.46
N ALA A 152 -13.41 -0.82 -2.11
CA ALA A 152 -12.78 -1.76 -3.00
C ALA A 152 -13.34 -3.16 -2.77
N ALA A 153 -14.26 -3.59 -3.53
CA ALA A 153 -14.82 -4.92 -3.43
C ALA A 153 -14.33 -5.79 -4.60
#